data_e9a9d9c686dec3b0d4b6f22b2f2d3c27
#
_entry.id   e9a9d9c686dec3b0d4b6f22b2f2d3c27
#
_cell.length_a   1.000
_cell.length_b   1.000
_cell.length_c   1.000
_cell.angle_alpha   90.00
_cell.angle_beta   90.00
_cell.angle_gamma   90.00
#
_symmetry.space_group_name_H-M   'P 1'
#
loop_
_entity.id
_entity.type
_entity.pdbx_description
1 polymer ?
#
loop_
_entity_poly.entity_id
_entity_poly.type
_entity_poly.pdbx_seq_one_letter_code
_entity_poly.pdbx_strand_id
1 'polypeptide(L)'
;MKIFFLLLFWSLWYVNFSARTVISPLLPIIEDEFAISHAVAGSIFSFLSIGYTITLLLSGVLSPRIGYKRSIALGLLILMTSLFFLRYSTTYASLAVASLFIGLGAGIYLPSAIPLITAVFGREHWGKAIAFHETAASFSVFSIPLLTAIALRFLNWKAIFFIISAACLVVCTFFCIFSPDPSPQKGKRVQFSSVLRRRDFWIMAILWVFAASCALGLYNVIPLFLVKENGMSLETANTIFGFSRIGGFFVAITAGFLVDRYRAKKILFLVILFTGLSTMSLALAQTIPFLVVMLFVQATIYPAFFPVALVAMSRLTDFNERSIFTGTTIAIGVIFGIGLTPVILGAVADVWNFKVGIFSLGALTTLSCTSLKGI
;
A
#
# COMPACT_ATOMS: atom_id res chain seq x y z
N MET A 1 3.55 29.12 7.84
CA MET A 1 4.07 28.03 8.69
C MET A 1 3.25 26.73 8.60
N LYS A 2 1.92 26.72 8.84
CA LYS A 2 1.08 25.49 8.77
C LYS A 2 1.11 24.80 7.38
N ILE A 3 1.05 25.56 6.28
CA ILE A 3 1.10 25.03 4.91
C ILE A 3 2.44 24.33 4.64
N PHE A 4 3.55 24.90 5.10
CA PHE A 4 4.87 24.28 4.97
C PHE A 4 4.93 22.89 5.63
N PHE A 5 4.44 22.76 6.88
CA PHE A 5 4.38 21.46 7.54
C PHE A 5 3.45 20.48 6.83
N LEU A 6 2.34 20.96 6.28
CA LEU A 6 1.42 20.12 5.52
C LEU A 6 2.10 19.52 4.28
N LEU A 7 2.82 20.35 3.51
CA LEU A 7 3.60 19.92 2.35
C LEU A 7 4.77 19.01 2.75
N LEU A 8 5.44 19.28 3.88
CA LEU A 8 6.53 18.45 4.39
C LEU A 8 6.03 17.04 4.74
N PHE A 9 4.92 16.91 5.50
CA PHE A 9 4.32 15.61 5.82
C PHE A 9 3.79 14.90 4.58
N TRP A 10 3.24 15.63 3.62
CA TRP A 10 2.83 15.09 2.33
C TRP A 10 4.03 14.52 1.57
N SER A 11 5.13 15.26 1.49
CA SER A 11 6.36 14.80 0.82
C SER A 11 6.97 13.57 1.49
N LEU A 12 6.98 13.53 2.83
CA LEU A 12 7.42 12.36 3.59
C LEU A 12 6.61 11.11 3.23
N TRP A 13 5.28 11.23 3.17
CA TRP A 13 4.41 10.12 2.82
C TRP A 13 4.55 9.72 1.35
N TYR A 14 4.70 10.70 0.48
CA TYR A 14 4.95 10.47 -0.94
C TYR A 14 6.23 9.66 -1.17
N VAL A 15 7.37 10.05 -0.61
CA VAL A 15 8.64 9.30 -0.81
C VAL A 15 8.60 7.94 -0.13
N ASN A 16 7.97 7.82 1.04
CA ASN A 16 7.79 6.55 1.72
C ASN A 16 6.95 5.57 0.88
N PHE A 17 5.85 6.05 0.30
CA PHE A 17 4.98 5.22 -0.53
C PHE A 17 5.64 4.89 -1.87
N SER A 18 6.34 5.84 -2.48
CA SER A 18 7.08 5.68 -3.73
C SER A 18 8.16 4.60 -3.63
N ALA A 19 8.88 4.55 -2.51
CA ALA A 19 9.89 3.53 -2.26
C ALA A 19 9.33 2.09 -2.29
N ARG A 20 8.08 1.92 -1.89
CA ARG A 20 7.40 0.61 -1.89
C ARG A 20 6.77 0.26 -3.22
N THR A 21 6.29 1.25 -3.94
CA THR A 21 5.52 1.05 -5.18
C THR A 21 6.37 1.01 -6.44
N VAL A 22 7.59 1.55 -6.40
CA VAL A 22 8.48 1.63 -7.56
C VAL A 22 8.96 0.26 -8.07
N ILE A 23 8.99 -0.76 -7.22
CA ILE A 23 9.38 -2.11 -7.62
C ILE A 23 8.39 -2.69 -8.64
N SER A 24 7.08 -2.42 -8.49
CA SER A 24 6.04 -2.95 -9.36
C SER A 24 6.22 -2.59 -10.84
N PRO A 25 6.37 -1.32 -11.26
CA PRO A 25 6.59 -0.97 -12.67
C PRO A 25 7.94 -1.45 -13.23
N LEU A 26 8.88 -1.86 -12.37
CA LEU A 26 10.19 -2.41 -12.75
C LEU A 26 10.21 -3.95 -12.74
N LEU A 27 9.17 -4.59 -12.22
CA LEU A 27 9.15 -6.04 -12.02
C LEU A 27 9.43 -6.86 -13.27
N PRO A 28 8.93 -6.50 -14.49
CA PRO A 28 9.27 -7.22 -15.71
C PRO A 28 10.77 -7.22 -16.04
N ILE A 29 11.44 -6.07 -15.85
CA ILE A 29 12.90 -5.97 -16.05
C ILE A 29 13.67 -6.79 -15.01
N ILE A 30 13.23 -6.72 -13.75
CA ILE A 30 13.84 -7.45 -12.63
C ILE A 30 13.74 -8.95 -12.89
N GLU A 31 12.59 -9.44 -13.32
CA GLU A 31 12.37 -10.85 -13.65
C GLU A 31 13.33 -11.32 -14.76
N ASP A 32 13.44 -10.53 -15.84
CA ASP A 32 14.31 -10.87 -16.97
C ASP A 32 15.80 -10.82 -16.60
N GLU A 33 16.24 -9.78 -15.86
CA GLU A 33 17.66 -9.62 -15.51
C GLU A 33 18.15 -10.72 -14.57
N PHE A 34 17.31 -11.16 -13.63
CA PHE A 34 17.68 -12.22 -12.68
C PHE A 34 17.27 -13.62 -13.14
N ALA A 35 16.60 -13.75 -14.28
CA ALA A 35 16.10 -15.01 -14.85
C ALA A 35 15.31 -15.84 -13.81
N ILE A 36 14.37 -15.18 -13.09
CA ILE A 36 13.56 -15.76 -12.04
C ILE A 36 12.12 -15.98 -12.51
N SER A 37 11.39 -16.90 -11.85
CA SER A 37 9.98 -17.14 -12.17
C SER A 37 9.07 -16.03 -11.66
N HIS A 38 7.81 -15.99 -12.14
CA HIS A 38 6.80 -15.01 -11.69
C HIS A 38 6.56 -15.10 -10.17
N ALA A 39 6.53 -16.30 -9.61
CA ALA A 39 6.38 -16.52 -8.16
C ALA A 39 7.55 -15.91 -7.38
N VAL A 40 8.78 -16.15 -7.83
CA VAL A 40 9.98 -15.61 -7.19
C VAL A 40 10.01 -14.09 -7.30
N ALA A 41 9.67 -13.52 -8.46
CA ALA A 41 9.55 -12.08 -8.64
C ALA A 41 8.49 -11.49 -7.68
N GLY A 42 7.33 -12.13 -7.56
CA GLY A 42 6.27 -11.74 -6.61
C GLY A 42 6.70 -11.78 -5.15
N SER A 43 7.62 -12.68 -4.77
CA SER A 43 8.07 -12.83 -3.38
C SER A 43 8.90 -11.64 -2.85
N ILE A 44 9.39 -10.76 -3.72
CA ILE A 44 10.02 -9.48 -3.34
C ILE A 44 9.06 -8.68 -2.43
N PHE A 45 7.77 -8.67 -2.77
CA PHE A 45 6.74 -7.97 -1.99
C PHE A 45 6.41 -8.67 -0.67
N SER A 46 6.67 -9.97 -0.54
CA SER A 46 6.58 -10.68 0.75
C SER A 46 7.65 -10.20 1.72
N PHE A 47 8.90 -10.10 1.28
CA PHE A 47 9.99 -9.55 2.10
C PHE A 47 9.69 -8.11 2.53
N LEU A 48 9.24 -7.27 1.62
CA LEU A 48 8.83 -5.90 1.90
C LEU A 48 7.69 -5.87 2.94
N SER A 49 6.66 -6.69 2.76
CA SER A 49 5.49 -6.73 3.66
C SER A 49 5.83 -7.26 5.04
N ILE A 50 6.74 -8.24 5.16
CA ILE A 50 7.25 -8.73 6.45
C ILE A 50 7.96 -7.60 7.18
N GLY A 51 8.91 -6.93 6.53
CA GLY A 51 9.63 -5.80 7.13
C GLY A 51 8.69 -4.68 7.57
N TYR A 52 7.74 -4.31 6.72
CA TYR A 52 6.73 -3.29 7.01
C TYR A 52 5.89 -3.65 8.23
N THR A 53 5.39 -4.88 8.29
CA THR A 53 4.53 -5.34 9.39
C THR A 53 5.27 -5.39 10.72
N ILE A 54 6.52 -5.88 10.73
CA ILE A 54 7.36 -5.91 11.94
C ILE A 54 7.46 -4.51 12.54
N THR A 55 7.85 -3.53 11.75
CA THR A 55 8.05 -2.17 12.26
C THR A 55 6.75 -1.41 12.47
N LEU A 56 5.69 -1.68 11.72
CA LEU A 56 4.35 -1.15 11.96
C LEU A 56 3.87 -1.52 13.38
N LEU A 57 4.00 -2.79 13.76
CA LEU A 57 3.57 -3.27 15.07
C LEU A 57 4.50 -2.78 16.19
N LEU A 58 5.81 -2.83 15.98
CA LEU A 58 6.80 -2.40 16.98
C LEU A 58 6.78 -0.88 17.20
N SER A 59 6.54 -0.08 16.17
CA SER A 59 6.61 1.37 16.27
C SER A 59 5.50 1.95 17.15
N GLY A 60 4.35 1.30 17.26
CA GLY A 60 3.30 1.71 18.21
C GLY A 60 3.77 1.74 19.68
N VAL A 61 4.77 0.90 20.02
CA VAL A 61 5.37 0.84 21.36
C VAL A 61 6.69 1.62 21.43
N LEU A 62 7.48 1.59 20.37
CA LEU A 62 8.83 2.14 20.34
C LEU A 62 8.83 3.66 20.09
N SER A 63 8.03 4.14 19.14
CA SER A 63 8.01 5.56 18.76
C SER A 63 7.63 6.51 19.90
N PRO A 64 6.68 6.18 20.79
CA PRO A 64 6.43 7.00 21.99
C PRO A 64 7.62 7.06 22.96
N ARG A 65 8.55 6.09 22.92
CA ARG A 65 9.72 6.04 23.83
C ARG A 65 10.91 6.81 23.30
N ILE A 66 11.22 6.68 22.01
CA ILE A 66 12.38 7.32 21.38
C ILE A 66 12.08 8.70 20.80
N GLY A 67 10.79 9.06 20.69
CA GLY A 67 10.29 10.28 20.08
C GLY A 67 9.84 10.09 18.65
N TYR A 68 8.71 10.69 18.28
CA TYR A 68 8.11 10.53 16.95
C TYR A 68 9.01 11.08 15.83
N LYS A 69 9.64 12.23 16.05
CA LYS A 69 10.59 12.83 15.10
C LYS A 69 11.76 11.89 14.81
N ARG A 70 12.38 11.36 15.86
CA ARG A 70 13.52 10.45 15.73
C ARG A 70 13.12 9.13 15.06
N SER A 71 11.93 8.61 15.36
CA SER A 71 11.39 7.40 14.72
C SER A 71 11.21 7.59 13.21
N ILE A 72 10.62 8.71 12.77
CA ILE A 72 10.46 9.02 11.36
C ILE A 72 11.82 9.18 10.66
N ALA A 73 12.75 9.91 11.28
CA ALA A 73 14.09 10.08 10.74
C ALA A 73 14.82 8.75 10.58
N LEU A 74 14.76 7.87 11.60
CA LEU A 74 15.33 6.52 11.53
C LEU A 74 14.70 5.70 10.40
N GLY A 75 13.36 5.70 10.28
CA GLY A 75 12.65 5.01 9.21
C GLY A 75 13.09 5.49 7.83
N LEU A 76 13.21 6.80 7.63
CA LEU A 76 13.67 7.39 6.36
C LEU A 76 15.14 7.06 6.06
N LEU A 77 16.02 7.03 7.07
CA LEU A 77 17.42 6.64 6.90
C LEU A 77 17.52 5.17 6.47
N ILE A 78 16.79 4.25 7.11
CA ILE A 78 16.73 2.84 6.71
C ILE A 78 16.22 2.73 5.26
N LEU A 79 15.15 3.44 4.92
CA LEU A 79 14.55 3.42 3.60
C LEU A 79 15.50 3.96 2.52
N MET A 80 16.13 5.10 2.78
CA MET A 80 17.13 5.73 1.90
C MET A 80 18.32 4.81 1.65
N THR A 81 18.92 4.27 2.71
CA THR A 81 20.07 3.36 2.59
C THR A 81 19.71 2.08 1.85
N SER A 82 18.52 1.52 2.10
CA SER A 82 18.05 0.32 1.40
C SER A 82 17.88 0.56 -0.10
N LEU A 83 17.28 1.67 -0.50
CA LEU A 83 17.13 2.07 -1.91
C LEU A 83 18.51 2.34 -2.56
N PHE A 84 19.44 2.95 -1.83
CA PHE A 84 20.78 3.17 -2.31
C PHE A 84 21.50 1.85 -2.60
N PHE A 85 21.47 0.91 -1.66
CA PHE A 85 22.08 -0.42 -1.84
C PHE A 85 21.38 -1.28 -2.88
N LEU A 86 20.08 -1.10 -3.10
CA LEU A 86 19.33 -1.81 -4.13
C LEU A 86 19.90 -1.54 -5.53
N ARG A 87 20.46 -0.35 -5.79
CA ARG A 87 21.17 -0.04 -7.03
C ARG A 87 22.31 -1.04 -7.33
N TYR A 88 22.94 -1.57 -6.30
CA TYR A 88 24.10 -2.48 -6.44
C TYR A 88 23.71 -3.96 -6.35
N SER A 89 22.40 -4.26 -6.29
CA SER A 89 21.93 -5.64 -6.26
C SER A 89 22.31 -6.37 -7.56
N THR A 90 23.06 -7.47 -7.41
CA THR A 90 23.48 -8.34 -8.51
C THR A 90 22.84 -9.72 -8.43
N THR A 91 22.15 -10.02 -7.33
CA THR A 91 21.46 -11.30 -7.09
C THR A 91 20.06 -11.04 -6.57
N TYR A 92 19.15 -12.01 -6.81
CA TYR A 92 17.81 -11.96 -6.22
C TYR A 92 17.86 -11.85 -4.69
N ALA A 93 18.77 -12.56 -4.03
CA ALA A 93 18.90 -12.51 -2.57
C ALA A 93 19.22 -11.11 -2.06
N SER A 94 20.11 -10.37 -2.72
CA SER A 94 20.41 -8.97 -2.35
C SER A 94 19.21 -8.05 -2.54
N LEU A 95 18.41 -8.27 -3.61
CA LEU A 95 17.18 -7.53 -3.86
C LEU A 95 16.12 -7.83 -2.79
N ALA A 96 15.94 -9.09 -2.41
CA ALA A 96 14.98 -9.52 -1.38
C ALA A 96 15.32 -8.92 -0.01
N VAL A 97 16.62 -8.97 0.37
CA VAL A 97 17.10 -8.35 1.62
C VAL A 97 16.89 -6.84 1.60
N ALA A 98 17.22 -6.15 0.52
CA ALA A 98 17.00 -4.72 0.41
C ALA A 98 15.49 -4.39 0.51
N SER A 99 14.61 -5.20 -0.09
CA SER A 99 13.16 -5.03 -0.01
C SER A 99 12.62 -5.23 1.41
N LEU A 100 13.17 -6.17 2.18
CA LEU A 100 12.87 -6.34 3.59
C LEU A 100 13.20 -5.04 4.38
N PHE A 101 14.38 -4.47 4.14
CA PHE A 101 14.79 -3.23 4.80
C PHE A 101 13.99 -2.00 4.33
N ILE A 102 13.57 -1.94 3.06
CA ILE A 102 12.59 -0.93 2.58
C ILE A 102 11.31 -1.05 3.42
N GLY A 103 10.81 -2.27 3.62
CA GLY A 103 9.66 -2.52 4.49
C GLY A 103 9.88 -2.05 5.92
N LEU A 104 11.01 -2.44 6.53
CA LEU A 104 11.39 -2.02 7.90
C LEU A 104 11.40 -0.49 8.05
N GLY A 105 12.00 0.22 7.10
CA GLY A 105 12.02 1.69 7.13
C GLY A 105 10.64 2.32 6.95
N ALA A 106 9.84 1.76 6.04
CA ALA A 106 8.54 2.30 5.69
C ALA A 106 7.49 2.13 6.80
N GLY A 107 7.48 0.99 7.52
CA GLY A 107 6.45 0.67 8.51
C GLY A 107 6.50 1.51 9.77
N ILE A 108 7.63 2.15 10.07
CA ILE A 108 7.78 3.05 11.22
C ILE A 108 6.97 4.35 11.05
N TYR A 109 6.70 4.74 9.80
CA TYR A 109 6.24 6.08 9.47
C TYR A 109 4.85 6.39 10.03
N LEU A 110 3.80 5.66 9.62
CA LEU A 110 2.41 6.02 9.97
C LEU A 110 2.13 6.12 11.47
N PRO A 111 2.55 5.14 12.32
CA PRO A 111 2.34 5.23 13.76
C PRO A 111 3.06 6.42 14.42
N SER A 112 4.09 6.96 13.76
CA SER A 112 4.87 8.10 14.23
C SER A 112 4.37 9.42 13.64
N ALA A 113 3.91 9.43 12.37
CA ALA A 113 3.51 10.63 11.66
C ALA A 113 2.15 11.15 12.12
N ILE A 114 1.16 10.29 12.36
CA ILE A 114 -0.17 10.72 12.77
C ILE A 114 -0.15 11.49 14.11
N PRO A 115 0.52 10.99 15.17
CA PRO A 115 0.67 11.77 16.40
C PRO A 115 1.40 13.11 16.19
N LEU A 116 2.40 13.14 15.30
CA LEU A 116 3.17 14.35 15.01
C LEU A 116 2.32 15.38 14.25
N ILE A 117 1.56 14.95 13.24
CA ILE A 117 0.60 15.79 12.52
C ILE A 117 -0.41 16.40 13.50
N THR A 118 -0.99 15.59 14.38
CA THR A 118 -1.98 16.04 15.34
C THR A 118 -1.42 16.98 16.43
N ALA A 119 -0.11 16.91 16.68
CA ALA A 119 0.58 17.87 17.57
C ALA A 119 0.82 19.23 16.89
N VAL A 120 1.00 19.26 15.57
CA VAL A 120 1.25 20.50 14.80
C VAL A 120 -0.02 21.24 14.47
N PHE A 121 -1.11 20.52 14.19
CA PHE A 121 -2.39 21.08 13.80
C PHE A 121 -3.40 21.07 14.96
N GLY A 122 -4.22 22.12 15.10
CA GLY A 122 -5.30 22.16 16.07
C GLY A 122 -6.38 21.09 15.77
N ARG A 123 -7.12 20.69 16.80
CA ARG A 123 -8.12 19.60 16.71
C ARG A 123 -9.15 19.81 15.59
N GLU A 124 -9.52 21.08 15.34
CA GLU A 124 -10.46 21.49 14.29
C GLU A 124 -9.93 21.27 12.86
N HIS A 125 -8.62 21.03 12.71
CA HIS A 125 -7.95 20.85 11.42
C HIS A 125 -7.40 19.42 11.20
N TRP A 126 -7.48 18.53 12.20
CA TRP A 126 -6.91 17.17 12.11
C TRP A 126 -7.41 16.40 10.89
N GLY A 127 -8.74 16.39 10.69
CA GLY A 127 -9.33 15.67 9.55
C GLY A 127 -8.80 16.17 8.21
N LYS A 128 -8.71 17.49 8.03
CA LYS A 128 -8.20 18.10 6.78
C LYS A 128 -6.72 17.82 6.57
N ALA A 129 -5.91 17.91 7.64
CA ALA A 129 -4.46 17.67 7.55
C ALA A 129 -4.14 16.20 7.23
N ILE A 130 -4.83 15.25 7.89
CA ILE A 130 -4.66 13.82 7.64
C ILE A 130 -5.19 13.45 6.25
N ALA A 131 -6.35 13.96 5.83
CA ALA A 131 -6.88 13.70 4.50
C ALA A 131 -5.93 14.20 3.39
N PHE A 132 -5.38 15.41 3.54
CA PHE A 132 -4.38 15.92 2.61
C PHE A 132 -3.12 15.06 2.59
N HIS A 133 -2.61 14.68 3.76
CA HIS A 133 -1.46 13.79 3.88
C HIS A 133 -1.68 12.46 3.14
N GLU A 134 -2.86 11.83 3.28
CA GLU A 134 -3.18 10.56 2.61
C GLU A 134 -3.25 10.67 1.09
N THR A 135 -3.49 11.87 0.52
CA THR A 135 -3.45 12.04 -0.94
C THR A 135 -2.09 11.74 -1.55
N ALA A 136 -1.00 11.83 -0.76
CA ALA A 136 0.34 11.51 -1.20
C ALA A 136 0.50 10.04 -1.61
N ALA A 137 -0.13 9.12 -0.89
CA ALA A 137 -0.14 7.69 -1.24
C ALA A 137 -0.84 7.46 -2.58
N SER A 138 -2.03 8.04 -2.76
CA SER A 138 -2.77 7.95 -4.03
C SER A 138 -2.01 8.58 -5.19
N PHE A 139 -1.36 9.71 -4.95
CA PHE A 139 -0.52 10.36 -5.95
C PHE A 139 0.71 9.53 -6.30
N SER A 140 1.30 8.81 -5.33
CA SER A 140 2.43 7.92 -5.58
C SER A 140 2.04 6.75 -6.48
N VAL A 141 0.94 6.03 -6.20
CA VAL A 141 0.52 4.89 -7.04
C VAL A 141 0.13 5.31 -8.46
N PHE A 142 -0.28 6.57 -8.65
CA PHE A 142 -0.52 7.16 -9.97
C PHE A 142 0.78 7.57 -10.66
N SER A 143 1.62 8.36 -9.98
CA SER A 143 2.77 9.04 -10.61
C SER A 143 3.98 8.13 -10.80
N ILE A 144 4.25 7.18 -9.89
CA ILE A 144 5.45 6.35 -9.95
C ILE A 144 5.54 5.50 -11.21
N PRO A 145 4.48 4.79 -11.68
CA PRO A 145 4.57 4.08 -12.96
C PRO A 145 4.85 5.02 -14.14
N LEU A 146 4.24 6.20 -14.16
CA LEU A 146 4.45 7.20 -15.22
C LEU A 146 5.88 7.76 -15.21
N LEU A 147 6.37 8.13 -14.03
CA LEU A 147 7.75 8.60 -13.88
C LEU A 147 8.76 7.51 -14.22
N THR A 148 8.45 6.26 -13.89
CA THR A 148 9.27 5.10 -14.27
C THR A 148 9.30 4.91 -15.79
N ALA A 149 8.14 4.99 -16.47
CA ALA A 149 8.08 4.90 -17.93
C ALA A 149 8.92 5.99 -18.61
N ILE A 150 8.84 7.23 -18.12
CA ILE A 150 9.65 8.35 -18.64
C ILE A 150 11.13 8.14 -18.33
N ALA A 151 11.47 7.79 -17.08
CA ALA A 151 12.87 7.64 -16.66
C ALA A 151 13.60 6.53 -17.42
N LEU A 152 12.93 5.43 -17.73
CA LEU A 152 13.52 4.30 -18.48
C LEU A 152 13.91 4.64 -19.93
N ARG A 153 13.43 5.76 -20.48
CA ARG A 153 13.88 6.26 -21.79
C ARG A 153 15.32 6.80 -21.75
N PHE A 154 15.77 7.25 -20.59
CA PHE A 154 17.05 7.95 -20.43
C PHE A 154 17.99 7.28 -19.44
N LEU A 155 17.48 6.41 -18.55
CA LEU A 155 18.20 5.86 -17.42
C LEU A 155 18.06 4.35 -17.33
N ASN A 156 19.09 3.71 -16.77
CA ASN A 156 18.98 2.31 -16.34
C ASN A 156 17.98 2.21 -15.16
N TRP A 157 17.21 1.14 -15.08
CA TRP A 157 16.22 0.89 -14.07
C TRP A 157 16.77 1.00 -12.62
N LYS A 158 18.02 0.60 -12.38
CA LYS A 158 18.69 0.73 -11.07
C LYS A 158 18.93 2.20 -10.66
N ALA A 159 19.04 3.11 -11.63
CA ALA A 159 19.19 4.53 -11.33
C ALA A 159 17.92 5.15 -10.72
N ILE A 160 16.75 4.58 -11.01
CA ILE A 160 15.47 5.04 -10.45
C ILE A 160 15.46 4.90 -8.92
N PHE A 161 16.01 3.80 -8.38
CA PHE A 161 16.15 3.64 -6.93
C PHE A 161 17.06 4.70 -6.29
N PHE A 162 18.14 5.05 -7.00
CA PHE A 162 19.02 6.11 -6.53
C PHE A 162 18.34 7.47 -6.50
N ILE A 163 17.50 7.80 -7.49
CA ILE A 163 16.73 9.05 -7.52
C ILE A 163 15.75 9.11 -6.34
N ILE A 164 15.04 8.02 -6.05
CA ILE A 164 14.11 7.97 -4.91
C ILE A 164 14.90 8.04 -3.59
N SER A 165 16.06 7.38 -3.49
CA SER A 165 16.97 7.47 -2.35
C SER A 165 17.41 8.93 -2.09
N ALA A 166 17.82 9.64 -3.15
CA ALA A 166 18.21 11.05 -3.07
C ALA A 166 17.02 11.94 -2.65
N ALA A 167 15.82 11.68 -3.18
CA ALA A 167 14.61 12.38 -2.76
C ALA A 167 14.29 12.12 -1.27
N CYS A 168 14.45 10.88 -0.79
CA CYS A 168 14.31 10.55 0.63
C CYS A 168 15.34 11.32 1.50
N LEU A 169 16.60 11.44 1.04
CA LEU A 169 17.63 12.21 1.75
C LEU A 169 17.23 13.67 1.87
N VAL A 170 16.82 14.30 0.78
CA VAL A 170 16.39 15.70 0.77
C VAL A 170 15.24 15.92 1.73
N VAL A 171 14.17 15.12 1.62
CA VAL A 171 12.99 15.26 2.46
C VAL A 171 13.32 14.97 3.94
N CYS A 172 14.17 13.97 4.21
CA CYS A 172 14.64 13.65 5.56
C CYS A 172 15.41 14.83 6.18
N THR A 173 16.30 15.45 5.41
CA THR A 173 17.09 16.62 5.86
C THR A 173 16.17 17.79 6.23
N PHE A 174 15.23 18.14 5.34
CA PHE A 174 14.25 19.19 5.64
C PHE A 174 13.39 18.84 6.86
N PHE A 175 12.99 17.59 6.99
CA PHE A 175 12.24 17.12 8.16
C PHE A 175 13.06 17.24 9.45
N CYS A 176 14.31 16.82 9.46
CA CYS A 176 15.17 16.90 10.64
C CYS A 176 15.42 18.35 11.09
N ILE A 177 15.55 19.27 10.14
CA ILE A 177 15.79 20.69 10.44
C ILE A 177 14.51 21.36 10.97
N PHE A 178 13.38 21.20 10.29
CA PHE A 178 12.21 22.04 10.51
C PHE A 178 11.10 21.38 11.34
N SER A 179 11.07 20.04 11.49
CA SER A 179 9.99 19.38 12.23
C SER A 179 10.08 19.66 13.72
N PRO A 180 8.94 19.95 14.40
CA PRO A 180 8.89 19.98 15.85
C PRO A 180 9.16 18.60 16.45
N ASP A 181 9.63 18.58 17.69
CA ASP A 181 9.86 17.34 18.47
C ASP A 181 8.98 17.38 19.74
N PRO A 182 7.66 17.09 19.61
CA PRO A 182 6.76 17.11 20.77
C PRO A 182 7.10 15.98 21.74
N SER A 183 6.93 16.26 23.03
CA SER A 183 7.15 15.28 24.09
C SER A 183 6.30 14.03 23.88
N PRO A 184 6.87 12.84 24.05
CA PRO A 184 6.16 11.60 23.89
C PRO A 184 4.96 11.47 24.84
N GLN A 185 3.80 11.08 24.32
CA GLN A 185 2.63 10.78 25.14
C GLN A 185 2.63 9.30 25.52
N LYS A 186 2.55 8.99 26.80
CA LYS A 186 2.42 7.61 27.29
C LYS A 186 1.03 7.07 26.97
N GLY A 187 0.92 6.16 26.00
CA GLY A 187 -0.32 5.44 25.70
C GLY A 187 -0.65 4.39 26.79
N LYS A 188 -1.96 4.15 27.02
CA LYS A 188 -2.43 3.06 27.90
C LYS A 188 -2.17 1.69 27.22
N ARG A 189 -1.72 0.71 27.97
CA ARG A 189 -1.58 -0.68 27.51
C ARG A 189 -2.97 -1.32 27.37
N VAL A 190 -3.26 -1.88 26.21
CA VAL A 190 -4.47 -2.67 25.95
C VAL A 190 -4.06 -4.13 25.74
N GLN A 191 -4.88 -5.08 26.17
CA GLN A 191 -4.59 -6.51 26.02
C GLN A 191 -4.88 -6.97 24.59
N PHE A 192 -3.87 -7.48 23.90
CA PHE A 192 -3.93 -7.98 22.54
C PHE A 192 -4.89 -9.19 22.39
N SER A 193 -4.95 -10.02 23.42
CA SER A 193 -5.72 -11.29 23.41
C SER A 193 -7.24 -11.09 23.35
N SER A 194 -7.78 -9.98 23.87
CA SER A 194 -9.21 -9.70 23.83
C SER A 194 -9.71 -9.50 22.39
N VAL A 195 -8.93 -8.83 21.56
CA VAL A 195 -9.28 -8.54 20.15
C VAL A 195 -9.29 -9.81 19.32
N LEU A 196 -8.30 -10.70 19.48
CA LEU A 196 -8.17 -11.93 18.69
C LEU A 196 -9.31 -12.95 18.93
N ARG A 197 -10.03 -12.84 20.05
CA ARG A 197 -11.15 -13.72 20.37
C ARG A 197 -12.47 -13.27 19.70
N ARG A 198 -12.52 -12.09 19.14
CA ARG A 198 -13.73 -11.51 18.58
C ARG A 198 -13.99 -12.02 17.17
N ARG A 199 -15.22 -12.42 16.88
CA ARG A 199 -15.65 -12.88 15.55
C ARG A 199 -15.62 -11.76 14.51
N ASP A 200 -16.08 -10.56 14.89
CA ASP A 200 -16.10 -9.39 14.01
C ASP A 200 -14.69 -8.93 13.61
N PHE A 201 -13.68 -9.14 14.48
CA PHE A 201 -12.28 -8.92 14.13
C PHE A 201 -11.85 -9.80 12.95
N TRP A 202 -12.10 -11.10 12.99
CA TRP A 202 -11.72 -12.01 11.91
C TRP A 202 -12.47 -11.76 10.62
N ILE A 203 -13.76 -11.35 10.70
CA ILE A 203 -14.51 -10.94 9.51
C ILE A 203 -13.87 -9.71 8.86
N MET A 204 -13.55 -8.68 9.66
CA MET A 204 -12.88 -7.49 9.14
C MET A 204 -11.48 -7.80 8.61
N ALA A 205 -10.73 -8.71 9.26
CA ALA A 205 -9.41 -9.13 8.80
C ALA A 205 -9.49 -9.85 7.43
N ILE A 206 -10.44 -10.77 7.25
CA ILE A 206 -10.67 -11.46 5.96
C ILE A 206 -11.00 -10.45 4.86
N LEU A 207 -11.95 -9.54 5.12
CA LEU A 207 -12.31 -8.50 4.15
C LEU A 207 -11.12 -7.60 3.81
N TRP A 208 -10.30 -7.26 4.82
CA TRP A 208 -9.11 -6.46 4.60
C TRP A 208 -8.06 -7.19 3.77
N VAL A 209 -7.87 -8.50 4.00
CA VAL A 209 -6.97 -9.34 3.18
C VAL A 209 -7.39 -9.29 1.72
N PHE A 210 -8.65 -9.58 1.40
CA PHE A 210 -9.12 -9.60 0.00
C PHE A 210 -9.10 -8.21 -0.64
N ALA A 211 -9.46 -7.17 0.10
CA ALA A 211 -9.37 -5.80 -0.39
C ALA A 211 -7.92 -5.39 -0.66
N ALA A 212 -6.99 -5.70 0.24
CA ALA A 212 -5.57 -5.42 0.08
C ALA A 212 -4.95 -6.26 -1.05
N SER A 213 -5.42 -7.49 -1.25
CA SER A 213 -5.03 -8.36 -2.37
C SER A 213 -5.40 -7.73 -3.72
N CYS A 214 -6.65 -7.28 -3.87
CA CYS A 214 -7.11 -6.62 -5.09
C CYS A 214 -6.54 -5.21 -5.26
N ALA A 215 -6.13 -4.55 -4.17
CA ALA A 215 -5.48 -3.24 -4.19
C ALA A 215 -3.99 -3.37 -4.54
N LEU A 216 -3.13 -3.38 -3.51
CA LEU A 216 -1.69 -3.38 -3.70
C LEU A 216 -1.12 -4.77 -4.04
N GLY A 217 -1.78 -5.86 -3.66
CA GLY A 217 -1.37 -7.20 -4.07
C GLY A 217 -1.40 -7.37 -5.58
N LEU A 218 -2.54 -7.08 -6.20
CA LEU A 218 -2.70 -7.10 -7.66
C LEU A 218 -1.87 -5.98 -8.33
N TYR A 219 -1.84 -4.76 -7.73
CA TYR A 219 -1.00 -3.66 -8.19
C TYR A 219 0.44 -4.11 -8.46
N ASN A 220 1.00 -4.90 -7.57
CA ASN A 220 2.39 -5.31 -7.63
C ASN A 220 2.74 -6.17 -8.85
N VAL A 221 1.77 -6.89 -9.43
CA VAL A 221 2.01 -7.79 -10.58
C VAL A 221 1.35 -7.32 -11.87
N ILE A 222 0.54 -6.26 -11.86
CA ILE A 222 -0.11 -5.76 -13.09
C ILE A 222 0.88 -5.41 -14.20
N PRO A 223 2.01 -4.71 -13.97
CA PRO A 223 2.97 -4.46 -15.05
C PRO A 223 3.51 -5.75 -15.66
N LEU A 224 3.76 -6.76 -14.83
CA LEU A 224 4.22 -8.07 -15.28
C LEU A 224 3.17 -8.79 -16.14
N PHE A 225 1.90 -8.78 -15.69
CA PHE A 225 0.76 -9.30 -16.46
C PHE A 225 0.58 -8.59 -17.81
N LEU A 226 0.68 -7.25 -17.85
CA LEU A 226 0.53 -6.49 -19.08
C LEU A 226 1.67 -6.74 -20.08
N VAL A 227 2.89 -6.87 -19.60
CA VAL A 227 4.07 -7.10 -20.45
C VAL A 227 4.16 -8.57 -20.90
N LYS A 228 4.14 -9.51 -19.94
CA LYS A 228 4.46 -10.92 -20.21
C LYS A 228 3.31 -11.70 -20.83
N GLU A 229 2.08 -11.41 -20.45
CA GLU A 229 0.93 -12.16 -20.95
C GLU A 229 0.14 -11.41 -22.03
N ASN A 230 0.14 -10.07 -22.01
CA ASN A 230 -0.57 -9.28 -23.01
C ASN A 230 0.36 -8.64 -24.07
N GLY A 231 1.66 -8.91 -24.04
CA GLY A 231 2.63 -8.49 -25.05
C GLY A 231 2.84 -6.98 -25.17
N MET A 232 2.48 -6.20 -24.15
CA MET A 232 2.66 -4.75 -24.17
C MET A 232 4.13 -4.38 -23.97
N SER A 233 4.58 -3.30 -24.62
CA SER A 233 5.85 -2.69 -24.25
C SER A 233 5.79 -2.20 -22.79
N LEU A 234 6.92 -2.25 -22.07
CA LEU A 234 6.98 -1.84 -20.67
C LEU A 234 6.55 -0.36 -20.49
N GLU A 235 6.88 0.49 -21.45
CA GLU A 235 6.48 1.89 -21.47
C GLU A 235 4.95 2.04 -21.54
N THR A 236 4.32 1.34 -22.49
CA THR A 236 2.86 1.35 -22.66
C THR A 236 2.16 0.77 -21.41
N ALA A 237 2.66 -0.37 -20.91
CA ALA A 237 2.12 -1.02 -19.72
C ALA A 237 2.15 -0.07 -18.51
N ASN A 238 3.30 0.56 -18.22
CA ASN A 238 3.44 1.49 -17.10
C ASN A 238 2.63 2.77 -17.28
N THR A 239 2.47 3.26 -18.50
CA THR A 239 1.64 4.42 -18.79
C THR A 239 0.16 4.14 -18.52
N ILE A 240 -0.38 3.06 -19.07
CA ILE A 240 -1.77 2.63 -18.85
C ILE A 240 -1.99 2.33 -17.35
N PHE A 241 -1.04 1.63 -16.75
CA PHE A 241 -1.08 1.27 -15.34
C PHE A 241 -1.14 2.50 -14.42
N GLY A 242 -0.29 3.50 -14.63
CA GLY A 242 -0.32 4.74 -13.88
C GLY A 242 -1.64 5.48 -14.04
N PHE A 243 -2.06 5.77 -15.29
CA PHE A 243 -3.31 6.50 -15.54
C PHE A 243 -4.53 5.80 -14.98
N SER A 244 -4.58 4.46 -14.97
CA SER A 244 -5.70 3.71 -14.41
C SER A 244 -6.00 4.04 -12.94
N ARG A 245 -5.03 4.57 -12.20
CA ARG A 245 -5.15 4.86 -10.75
C ARG A 245 -5.82 6.19 -10.43
N ILE A 246 -6.01 7.06 -11.41
CA ILE A 246 -6.54 8.41 -11.18
C ILE A 246 -7.97 8.41 -10.60
N GLY A 247 -8.81 7.47 -11.03
CA GLY A 247 -10.20 7.35 -10.55
C GLY A 247 -10.30 7.01 -9.06
N GLY A 248 -9.38 6.23 -8.55
CA GLY A 248 -9.35 5.81 -7.14
C GLY A 248 -9.23 6.97 -6.15
N PHE A 249 -8.54 8.05 -6.54
CA PHE A 249 -8.42 9.26 -5.74
C PHE A 249 -9.80 9.88 -5.45
N PHE A 250 -10.64 10.03 -6.46
CA PHE A 250 -11.96 10.64 -6.33
C PHE A 250 -12.94 9.73 -5.59
N VAL A 251 -12.88 8.42 -5.86
CA VAL A 251 -13.79 7.45 -5.23
C VAL A 251 -13.50 7.26 -3.75
N ALA A 252 -12.25 7.30 -3.32
CA ALA A 252 -11.91 7.26 -1.91
C ALA A 252 -12.52 8.43 -1.11
N ILE A 253 -12.52 9.64 -1.71
CA ILE A 253 -13.14 10.82 -1.11
C ILE A 253 -14.66 10.66 -1.04
N THR A 254 -15.31 10.28 -2.15
CA THR A 254 -16.77 10.12 -2.19
C THR A 254 -17.26 9.01 -1.26
N ALA A 255 -16.50 7.93 -1.09
CA ALA A 255 -16.81 6.85 -0.17
C ALA A 255 -16.86 7.31 1.29
N GLY A 256 -15.99 8.25 1.68
CA GLY A 256 -16.04 8.90 2.98
C GLY A 256 -17.35 9.63 3.26
N PHE A 257 -17.89 10.36 2.26
CA PHE A 257 -19.20 11.01 2.39
C PHE A 257 -20.38 10.02 2.39
N LEU A 258 -20.26 8.94 1.63
CA LEU A 258 -21.32 7.92 1.56
C LEU A 258 -21.49 7.18 2.89
N VAL A 259 -20.40 6.89 3.63
CA VAL A 259 -20.47 6.16 4.89
C VAL A 259 -21.13 6.96 6.02
N ASP A 260 -21.19 8.29 5.89
CA ASP A 260 -21.93 9.15 6.82
C ASP A 260 -23.44 9.09 6.60
N ARG A 261 -23.89 8.81 5.36
CA ARG A 261 -25.32 8.77 5.00
C ARG A 261 -25.92 7.36 5.01
N TYR A 262 -25.10 6.34 4.74
CA TYR A 262 -25.58 4.97 4.61
C TYR A 262 -24.91 4.04 5.62
N ARG A 263 -25.51 2.86 5.86
CA ARG A 263 -24.94 1.83 6.73
C ARG A 263 -23.61 1.32 6.16
N ALA A 264 -22.52 1.43 6.93
CA ALA A 264 -21.18 1.00 6.51
C ALA A 264 -21.17 -0.44 5.96
N LYS A 265 -21.92 -1.36 6.58
CA LYS A 265 -22.08 -2.75 6.14
C LYS A 265 -22.57 -2.85 4.68
N LYS A 266 -23.58 -2.05 4.27
CA LYS A 266 -24.11 -2.05 2.90
C LYS A 266 -23.07 -1.55 1.90
N ILE A 267 -22.34 -0.50 2.26
CA ILE A 267 -21.30 0.06 1.40
C ILE A 267 -20.15 -0.93 1.27
N LEU A 268 -19.66 -1.53 2.38
CA LEU A 268 -18.63 -2.58 2.35
C LEU A 268 -19.03 -3.74 1.44
N PHE A 269 -20.28 -4.21 1.56
CA PHE A 269 -20.79 -5.28 0.70
C PHE A 269 -20.69 -4.91 -0.78
N LEU A 270 -21.19 -3.73 -1.17
CA LEU A 270 -21.17 -3.29 -2.57
C LEU A 270 -19.73 -3.08 -3.07
N VAL A 271 -18.87 -2.44 -2.28
CA VAL A 271 -17.48 -2.18 -2.67
C VAL A 271 -16.71 -3.49 -2.88
N ILE A 272 -16.80 -4.45 -1.95
CA ILE A 272 -16.13 -5.75 -2.08
C ILE A 272 -16.71 -6.55 -3.26
N LEU A 273 -18.03 -6.57 -3.42
CA LEU A 273 -18.70 -7.22 -4.54
C LEU A 273 -18.19 -6.68 -5.89
N PHE A 274 -18.25 -5.36 -6.08
CA PHE A 274 -17.82 -4.74 -7.33
C PHE A 274 -16.31 -4.80 -7.54
N THR A 275 -15.51 -4.76 -6.47
CA THR A 275 -14.06 -5.00 -6.56
C THR A 275 -13.77 -6.42 -7.06
N GLY A 276 -14.43 -7.42 -6.51
CA GLY A 276 -14.28 -8.81 -6.96
C GLY A 276 -14.74 -9.01 -8.41
N LEU A 277 -15.92 -8.52 -8.75
CA LEU A 277 -16.47 -8.62 -10.12
C LEU A 277 -15.60 -7.91 -11.15
N SER A 278 -15.11 -6.70 -10.86
CA SER A 278 -14.20 -5.99 -11.78
C SER A 278 -12.85 -6.67 -11.91
N THR A 279 -12.34 -7.29 -10.84
CA THR A 279 -11.13 -8.11 -10.89
C THR A 279 -11.32 -9.36 -11.75
N MET A 280 -12.48 -10.06 -11.65
CA MET A 280 -12.81 -11.18 -12.55
C MET A 280 -12.91 -10.71 -14.01
N SER A 281 -13.59 -9.58 -14.25
CA SER A 281 -13.74 -9.02 -15.61
C SER A 281 -12.40 -8.64 -16.24
N LEU A 282 -11.44 -8.17 -15.45
CA LEU A 282 -10.08 -7.91 -15.91
C LEU A 282 -9.42 -9.18 -16.46
N ALA A 283 -9.59 -10.32 -15.79
CA ALA A 283 -9.06 -11.60 -16.21
C ALA A 283 -9.74 -12.17 -17.47
N LEU A 284 -11.01 -11.84 -17.67
CA LEU A 284 -11.80 -12.29 -18.85
C LEU A 284 -11.59 -11.42 -20.08
N ALA A 285 -10.75 -10.38 -20.00
CA ALA A 285 -10.49 -9.50 -21.13
C ALA A 285 -9.78 -10.23 -22.28
N GLN A 286 -10.41 -10.21 -23.45
CA GLN A 286 -9.86 -10.81 -24.68
C GLN A 286 -9.20 -9.78 -25.60
N THR A 287 -9.54 -8.49 -25.44
CA THR A 287 -8.99 -7.41 -26.25
C THR A 287 -8.31 -6.36 -25.36
N ILE A 288 -7.24 -5.75 -25.88
CA ILE A 288 -6.49 -4.70 -25.17
C ILE A 288 -7.40 -3.54 -24.73
N PRO A 289 -8.28 -2.97 -25.59
CA PRO A 289 -9.18 -1.90 -25.14
C PRO A 289 -10.08 -2.28 -23.99
N PHE A 290 -10.66 -3.49 -24.00
CA PHE A 290 -11.49 -3.98 -22.89
C PHE A 290 -10.66 -4.18 -21.64
N LEU A 291 -9.45 -4.74 -21.75
CA LEU A 291 -8.50 -4.89 -20.64
C LEU A 291 -8.21 -3.55 -19.97
N VAL A 292 -7.90 -2.53 -20.77
CA VAL A 292 -7.61 -1.17 -20.28
C VAL A 292 -8.82 -0.61 -19.52
N VAL A 293 -10.02 -0.70 -20.10
CA VAL A 293 -11.26 -0.23 -19.45
C VAL A 293 -11.48 -0.94 -18.12
N MET A 294 -11.33 -2.27 -18.08
CA MET A 294 -11.51 -3.05 -16.85
C MET A 294 -10.44 -2.73 -15.80
N LEU A 295 -9.21 -2.42 -16.22
CA LEU A 295 -8.15 -1.98 -15.32
C LEU A 295 -8.50 -0.64 -14.67
N PHE A 296 -9.04 0.33 -15.43
CA PHE A 296 -9.54 1.60 -14.90
C PHE A 296 -10.70 1.39 -13.92
N VAL A 297 -11.67 0.57 -14.28
CA VAL A 297 -12.84 0.26 -13.43
C VAL A 297 -12.40 -0.36 -12.11
N GLN A 298 -11.56 -1.39 -12.16
CA GLN A 298 -11.04 -2.09 -10.98
C GLN A 298 -10.26 -1.13 -10.08
N ALA A 299 -9.34 -0.36 -10.66
CA ALA A 299 -8.49 0.59 -9.94
C ALA A 299 -9.29 1.75 -9.30
N THR A 300 -10.44 2.08 -9.87
CA THR A 300 -11.33 3.13 -9.37
C THR A 300 -12.18 2.65 -8.19
N ILE A 301 -12.64 1.39 -8.19
CA ILE A 301 -13.60 0.89 -7.20
C ILE A 301 -12.94 0.54 -5.86
N TYR A 302 -11.83 -0.22 -5.89
CA TYR A 302 -11.26 -0.79 -4.66
C TYR A 302 -10.86 0.24 -3.58
N PRO A 303 -10.40 1.48 -3.90
CA PRO A 303 -9.97 2.43 -2.88
C PRO A 303 -11.09 2.88 -1.94
N ALA A 304 -12.36 2.75 -2.38
CA ALA A 304 -13.52 3.03 -1.53
C ALA A 304 -13.58 2.13 -0.28
N PHE A 305 -12.97 0.95 -0.32
CA PHE A 305 -12.97 0.02 0.81
C PHE A 305 -12.34 0.62 2.07
N PHE A 306 -11.17 1.23 1.93
CA PHE A 306 -10.33 1.61 3.09
C PHE A 306 -11.00 2.62 4.02
N PRO A 307 -11.51 3.78 3.57
CA PRO A 307 -12.20 4.71 4.45
C PRO A 307 -13.46 4.11 5.08
N VAL A 308 -14.24 3.32 4.32
CA VAL A 308 -15.46 2.69 4.84
C VAL A 308 -15.12 1.62 5.89
N ALA A 309 -14.10 0.80 5.67
CA ALA A 309 -13.66 -0.21 6.62
C ALA A 309 -13.12 0.40 7.92
N LEU A 310 -12.37 1.50 7.84
CA LEU A 310 -11.89 2.22 9.02
C LEU A 310 -13.05 2.75 9.87
N VAL A 311 -14.08 3.32 9.24
CA VAL A 311 -15.29 3.76 9.96
C VAL A 311 -16.05 2.56 10.55
N ALA A 312 -16.19 1.46 9.82
CA ALA A 312 -16.83 0.23 10.32
C ALA A 312 -16.10 -0.30 11.56
N MET A 313 -14.77 -0.46 11.49
CA MET A 313 -13.95 -0.89 12.64
C MET A 313 -14.07 0.05 13.83
N SER A 314 -14.14 1.37 13.58
CA SER A 314 -14.34 2.36 14.64
C SER A 314 -15.69 2.24 15.34
N ARG A 315 -16.74 1.79 14.62
CA ARG A 315 -18.08 1.56 15.19
C ARG A 315 -18.20 0.21 15.92
N LEU A 316 -17.35 -0.76 15.55
CA LEU A 316 -17.31 -2.08 16.19
C LEU A 316 -16.49 -2.11 17.48
N THR A 317 -15.66 -1.10 17.73
CA THR A 317 -14.67 -1.11 18.83
C THR A 317 -14.83 0.06 19.78
N ASP A 318 -14.59 -0.19 21.05
CA ASP A 318 -14.42 0.86 22.05
C ASP A 318 -13.12 1.64 21.82
N PHE A 319 -13.07 2.86 22.32
CA PHE A 319 -11.94 3.77 22.11
C PHE A 319 -10.59 3.15 22.46
N ASN A 320 -10.52 2.37 23.54
CA ASN A 320 -9.27 1.74 24.00
C ASN A 320 -8.81 0.58 23.11
N GLU A 321 -9.72 -0.21 22.54
CA GLU A 321 -9.42 -1.38 21.71
C GLU A 321 -9.16 -1.01 20.23
N ARG A 322 -9.68 0.14 19.78
CA ARG A 322 -9.69 0.57 18.37
C ARG A 322 -8.31 0.51 17.73
N SER A 323 -7.28 1.00 18.41
CA SER A 323 -5.91 1.03 17.87
C SER A 323 -5.36 -0.37 17.61
N ILE A 324 -5.56 -1.30 18.54
CA ILE A 324 -5.08 -2.69 18.40
C ILE A 324 -5.91 -3.42 17.35
N PHE A 325 -7.23 -3.29 17.37
CA PHE A 325 -8.12 -3.90 16.39
C PHE A 325 -7.73 -3.48 14.97
N THR A 326 -7.65 -2.16 14.72
CA THR A 326 -7.32 -1.61 13.41
C THR A 326 -5.89 -1.95 12.99
N GLY A 327 -4.91 -1.75 13.87
CA GLY A 327 -3.50 -2.03 13.57
C GLY A 327 -3.25 -3.50 13.24
N THR A 328 -3.86 -4.42 13.98
CA THR A 328 -3.71 -5.87 13.72
C THR A 328 -4.43 -6.29 12.45
N THR A 329 -5.63 -5.75 12.19
CA THR A 329 -6.36 -5.98 10.93
C THR A 329 -5.53 -5.55 9.73
N ILE A 330 -4.94 -4.34 9.78
CA ILE A 330 -4.07 -3.83 8.71
C ILE A 330 -2.82 -4.70 8.56
N ALA A 331 -2.18 -5.11 9.65
CA ALA A 331 -0.99 -5.96 9.63
C ALA A 331 -1.26 -7.31 8.92
N ILE A 332 -2.39 -7.95 9.24
CA ILE A 332 -2.83 -9.18 8.56
C ILE A 332 -3.05 -8.92 7.07
N GLY A 333 -3.75 -7.83 6.72
CA GLY A 333 -3.98 -7.44 5.33
C GLY A 333 -2.70 -7.15 4.55
N VAL A 334 -1.68 -6.57 5.19
CA VAL A 334 -0.38 -6.32 4.55
C VAL A 334 0.34 -7.63 4.26
N ILE A 335 0.44 -8.54 5.23
CA ILE A 335 1.16 -9.81 5.04
C ILE A 335 0.47 -10.66 3.98
N PHE A 336 -0.82 -10.93 4.13
CA PHE A 336 -1.54 -11.85 3.26
C PHE A 336 -2.02 -11.19 1.97
N GLY A 337 -2.51 -9.94 2.04
CA GLY A 337 -3.03 -9.23 0.87
C GLY A 337 -1.93 -8.63 -0.01
N ILE A 338 -0.97 -7.93 0.56
CA ILE A 338 0.06 -7.23 -0.21
C ILE A 338 1.28 -8.13 -0.44
N GLY A 339 1.69 -8.90 0.57
CA GLY A 339 2.88 -9.72 0.51
C GLY A 339 2.68 -11.07 -0.18
N LEU A 340 1.67 -11.83 0.22
CA LEU A 340 1.48 -13.20 -0.26
C LEU A 340 0.76 -13.25 -1.62
N THR A 341 -0.15 -12.33 -1.90
CA THR A 341 -0.93 -12.32 -3.15
C THR A 341 -0.04 -12.28 -4.41
N PRO A 342 1.00 -11.44 -4.52
CA PRO A 342 1.88 -11.47 -5.70
C PRO A 342 2.56 -12.82 -5.91
N VAL A 343 2.95 -13.51 -4.84
CA VAL A 343 3.55 -14.85 -4.91
C VAL A 343 2.55 -15.86 -5.45
N ILE A 344 1.32 -15.86 -4.92
CA ILE A 344 0.26 -16.78 -5.36
C ILE A 344 -0.10 -16.52 -6.81
N LEU A 345 -0.28 -15.26 -7.22
CA LEU A 345 -0.58 -14.90 -8.60
C LEU A 345 0.57 -15.30 -9.54
N GLY A 346 1.82 -15.08 -9.12
CA GLY A 346 2.99 -15.51 -9.87
C GLY A 346 3.09 -17.03 -9.98
N ALA A 347 2.87 -17.77 -8.87
CA ALA A 347 2.90 -19.23 -8.88
C ALA A 347 1.82 -19.85 -9.78
N VAL A 348 0.61 -19.25 -9.76
CA VAL A 348 -0.46 -19.64 -10.69
C VAL A 348 -0.07 -19.32 -12.12
N ALA A 349 0.59 -18.19 -12.37
CA ALA A 349 1.05 -17.80 -13.69
C ALA A 349 2.19 -18.69 -14.22
N ASP A 350 3.10 -19.13 -13.34
CA ASP A 350 4.18 -20.08 -13.70
C ASP A 350 3.64 -21.44 -14.18
N VAL A 351 2.46 -21.88 -13.68
CA VAL A 351 1.85 -23.18 -14.05
C VAL A 351 0.81 -23.03 -15.15
N TRP A 352 0.04 -21.95 -15.13
CA TRP A 352 -1.05 -21.70 -16.10
C TRP A 352 -0.86 -20.32 -16.77
N ASN A 353 -1.45 -19.27 -16.17
CA ASN A 353 -1.34 -17.87 -16.60
C ASN A 353 -1.87 -16.93 -15.51
N PHE A 354 -1.56 -15.64 -15.63
CA PHE A 354 -2.05 -14.62 -14.69
C PHE A 354 -3.58 -14.50 -14.69
N LYS A 355 -4.26 -14.71 -15.82
CA LYS A 355 -5.73 -14.62 -15.92
C LYS A 355 -6.42 -15.58 -14.96
N VAL A 356 -5.93 -16.83 -14.85
CA VAL A 356 -6.49 -17.81 -13.88
C VAL A 356 -6.34 -17.31 -12.46
N GLY A 357 -5.16 -16.80 -12.09
CA GLY A 357 -4.90 -16.27 -10.76
C GLY A 357 -5.77 -15.04 -10.43
N ILE A 358 -5.85 -14.08 -11.36
CA ILE A 358 -6.64 -12.86 -11.22
C ILE A 358 -8.14 -13.18 -11.13
N PHE A 359 -8.64 -14.11 -11.96
CA PHE A 359 -10.01 -14.57 -11.90
C PHE A 359 -10.34 -15.21 -10.54
N SER A 360 -9.49 -16.11 -10.08
CA SER A 360 -9.64 -16.78 -8.78
C SER A 360 -9.63 -15.77 -7.61
N LEU A 361 -8.73 -14.79 -7.66
CA LEU A 361 -8.69 -13.70 -6.67
C LEU A 361 -10.00 -12.91 -6.68
N GLY A 362 -10.50 -12.53 -7.85
CA GLY A 362 -11.77 -11.81 -8.00
C GLY A 362 -12.96 -12.63 -7.46
N ALA A 363 -13.03 -13.93 -7.77
CA ALA A 363 -14.07 -14.85 -7.29
C ALA A 363 -14.05 -14.97 -5.76
N LEU A 364 -12.88 -15.21 -5.17
CA LEU A 364 -12.73 -15.30 -3.70
C LEU A 364 -13.07 -13.96 -3.02
N THR A 365 -12.68 -12.84 -3.62
CA THR A 365 -13.05 -11.50 -3.12
C THR A 365 -14.56 -11.31 -3.15
N THR A 366 -15.22 -11.69 -4.24
CA THR A 366 -16.70 -11.65 -4.35
C THR A 366 -17.35 -12.53 -3.29
N LEU A 367 -16.86 -13.76 -3.11
CA LEU A 367 -17.38 -14.69 -2.10
C LEU A 367 -17.19 -14.16 -0.67
N SER A 368 -16.11 -13.40 -0.42
CA SER A 368 -15.85 -12.83 0.91
C SER A 368 -16.94 -11.87 1.38
N CYS A 369 -17.77 -11.31 0.49
CA CYS A 369 -18.95 -10.51 0.85
C CYS A 369 -19.91 -11.26 1.78
N THR A 370 -19.99 -12.60 1.67
CA THR A 370 -20.89 -13.41 2.48
C THR A 370 -20.54 -13.38 3.96
N SER A 371 -19.26 -13.14 4.30
CA SER A 371 -18.80 -13.03 5.68
C SER A 371 -19.44 -11.85 6.43
N LEU A 372 -19.85 -10.79 5.71
CA LEU A 372 -20.54 -9.64 6.29
C LEU A 372 -21.88 -9.99 6.96
N LYS A 373 -22.48 -11.17 6.67
CA LYS A 373 -23.69 -11.62 7.37
C LYS A 373 -23.43 -11.81 8.88
N GLY A 374 -22.17 -11.99 9.27
CA GLY A 374 -21.78 -12.24 10.66
C GLY A 374 -21.50 -11.00 11.51
N ILE A 375 -21.61 -9.78 10.95
CA ILE A 375 -21.47 -8.48 11.65
C ILE A 375 -22.80 -7.77 11.76
#